data_d99802a371163b228bcef19d1ccff7ea
#
_entry.id   d99802a371163b228bcef19d1ccff7ea
#
_cell.length_a   1.000
_cell.length_b   1.000
_cell.length_c   1.000
_cell.angle_alpha   90.00
_cell.angle_beta   90.00
_cell.angle_gamma   90.00
#
_symmetry.space_group_name_H-M   'P 1'
#
loop_
_entity.id
_entity.type
_entity.pdbx_description
1 polymer ?
#
loop_
_entity_poly.entity_id
_entity_poly.type
_entity_poly.pdbx_seq_one_letter_code
_entity_poly.pdbx_strand_id
1 'polypeptide(L)'
;SLTVQPHLRGERIADVGSGAGFPGIPLAIVEPQRHFSLIESTGKKCRFLEHVRDELQLKNVEVVQSRAENYRPEVRFDTVVARAVGPLAGLLKAAGALVVGGGRLLAMKGRYPQDELAARLNGWKVAAVHRLSVPGLDEERHLVELCRSHDRVG
;
A
#
# COMPACT_ATOMS: atom_id res chain seq x y z
N SER A 1 4.87 10.10 4.20
CA SER A 1 4.36 8.73 4.43
C SER A 1 3.23 8.69 5.45
N LEU A 2 3.30 9.50 6.52
CA LEU A 2 2.22 9.55 7.50
C LEU A 2 0.93 10.16 6.95
N THR A 3 0.99 10.83 5.81
CA THR A 3 -0.21 11.35 5.12
C THR A 3 -1.15 10.23 4.66
N VAL A 4 -0.67 9.01 4.59
CA VAL A 4 -1.49 7.84 4.24
C VAL A 4 -2.31 7.35 5.44
N GLN A 5 -1.88 7.65 6.66
CA GLN A 5 -2.48 7.13 7.89
C GLN A 5 -4.00 7.29 7.97
N PRO A 6 -4.59 8.46 7.66
CA PRO A 6 -6.05 8.64 7.76
C PRO A 6 -6.86 7.75 6.81
N HIS A 7 -6.22 7.19 5.81
CA HIS A 7 -6.89 6.40 4.78
C HIS A 7 -6.77 4.88 5.00
N LEU A 8 -6.06 4.45 6.04
CA LEU A 8 -5.93 3.04 6.36
C LEU A 8 -7.26 2.49 6.87
N ARG A 9 -7.60 1.28 6.44
CA ARG A 9 -8.79 0.54 6.90
C ARG A 9 -8.35 -0.79 7.47
N GLY A 10 -9.04 -1.22 8.54
CA GLY A 10 -8.86 -2.53 9.14
C GLY A 10 -7.56 -2.70 9.90
N GLU A 11 -7.29 -3.94 10.27
CA GLU A 11 -6.14 -4.26 11.14
C GLU A 11 -4.95 -4.80 10.38
N ARG A 12 -5.17 -5.41 9.22
CA ARG A 12 -4.11 -6.05 8.44
C ARG A 12 -3.76 -5.18 7.24
N ILE A 13 -2.55 -4.65 7.29
CA ILE A 13 -2.04 -3.72 6.26
C ILE A 13 -0.84 -4.36 5.58
N ALA A 14 -0.77 -4.27 4.25
CA ALA A 14 0.41 -4.66 3.50
C ALA A 14 1.02 -3.44 2.82
N ASP A 15 2.34 -3.38 2.80
CA ASP A 15 3.11 -2.40 2.03
C ASP A 15 3.88 -3.17 0.96
N VAL A 16 3.49 -2.96 -0.29
CA VAL A 16 4.07 -3.69 -1.43
C VAL A 16 5.22 -2.90 -2.02
N GLY A 17 6.38 -3.53 -2.14
CA GLY A 17 7.58 -2.87 -2.64
C GLY A 17 8.16 -1.88 -1.64
N SER A 18 8.19 -2.26 -0.37
CA SER A 18 8.57 -1.36 0.73
C SER A 18 9.95 -0.73 0.59
N GLY A 19 10.89 -1.40 -0.06
CA GLY A 19 12.24 -0.88 -0.28
C GLY A 19 12.94 -0.44 0.99
N ALA A 20 12.96 0.87 1.23
CA ALA A 20 13.56 1.48 2.42
C ALA A 20 12.62 1.49 3.64
N GLY A 21 11.44 0.87 3.54
CA GLY A 21 10.47 0.79 4.64
C GLY A 21 9.43 1.90 4.65
N PHE A 22 9.27 2.64 3.57
CA PHE A 22 8.27 3.71 3.47
C PHE A 22 7.16 3.31 2.51
N PRO A 23 5.88 3.54 2.89
CA PRO A 23 5.42 4.17 4.14
C PRO A 23 5.25 3.22 5.32
N GLY A 24 5.53 1.92 5.15
CA GLY A 24 5.18 0.89 6.12
C GLY A 24 5.77 1.07 7.52
N ILE A 25 7.07 1.34 7.62
CA ILE A 25 7.72 1.47 8.94
C ILE A 25 7.18 2.65 9.73
N PRO A 26 7.11 3.88 9.19
CA PRO A 26 6.51 4.99 9.93
C PRO A 26 5.07 4.73 10.35
N LEU A 27 4.27 4.11 9.48
CA LEU A 27 2.88 3.78 9.79
C LEU A 27 2.79 2.77 10.94
N ALA A 28 3.66 1.76 10.94
CA ALA A 28 3.68 0.75 12.00
C ALA A 28 4.02 1.37 13.36
N ILE A 29 4.87 2.37 13.37
CA ILE A 29 5.25 3.07 14.62
C ILE A 29 4.04 3.79 15.21
N VAL A 30 3.26 4.49 14.39
CA VAL A 30 2.13 5.30 14.86
C VAL A 30 0.83 4.52 14.98
N GLU A 31 0.79 3.30 14.46
CA GLU A 31 -0.40 2.42 14.49
C GLU A 31 -0.05 1.07 15.12
N PRO A 32 0.32 1.04 16.42
CA PRO A 32 0.84 -0.19 17.03
C PRO A 32 -0.19 -1.31 17.13
N GLN A 33 -1.48 -1.00 17.05
CA GLN A 33 -2.54 -2.00 17.10
C GLN A 33 -2.85 -2.65 15.74
N ARG A 34 -2.28 -2.11 14.64
CA ARG A 34 -2.44 -2.69 13.31
C ARG A 34 -1.24 -3.56 12.98
N HIS A 35 -1.47 -4.59 12.19
CA HIS A 35 -0.40 -5.49 11.72
C HIS A 35 0.05 -5.06 10.32
N PHE A 36 1.35 -4.91 10.13
CA PHE A 36 1.94 -4.49 8.87
C PHE A 36 2.82 -5.59 8.29
N SER A 37 2.52 -6.02 7.06
CA SER A 37 3.38 -6.93 6.30
C SER A 37 4.09 -6.12 5.22
N LEU A 38 5.42 -6.10 5.29
CA LEU A 38 6.26 -5.42 4.31
C LEU A 38 6.68 -6.47 3.27
N ILE A 39 6.14 -6.33 2.07
CA ILE A 39 6.36 -7.30 0.98
C ILE A 39 7.38 -6.73 0.03
N GLU A 40 8.53 -7.39 -0.06
CA GLU A 40 9.67 -6.93 -0.84
C GLU A 40 10.32 -8.11 -1.53
N SER A 41 10.62 -7.98 -2.82
CA SER A 41 11.19 -9.09 -3.59
C SER A 41 12.69 -9.25 -3.41
N THR A 42 13.42 -8.19 -3.07
CA THR A 42 14.88 -8.18 -3.00
C THR A 42 15.36 -8.60 -1.62
N GLY A 43 16.18 -9.66 -1.57
CA GLY A 43 16.68 -10.19 -0.30
C GLY A 43 17.47 -9.17 0.51
N LYS A 44 18.32 -8.37 -0.15
CA LYS A 44 19.11 -7.33 0.52
C LYS A 44 18.20 -6.30 1.21
N LYS A 45 17.13 -5.89 0.53
CA LYS A 45 16.17 -4.93 1.10
C LYS A 45 15.37 -5.56 2.23
N CYS A 46 15.03 -6.84 2.12
CA CYS A 46 14.35 -7.54 3.21
C CYS A 46 15.22 -7.62 4.46
N ARG A 47 16.49 -7.90 4.32
CA ARG A 47 17.41 -7.92 5.46
C ARG A 47 17.52 -6.55 6.12
N PHE A 48 17.54 -5.48 5.33
CA PHE A 48 17.51 -4.12 5.86
C PHE A 48 16.24 -3.87 6.66
N LEU A 49 15.08 -4.24 6.11
CA LEU A 49 13.79 -4.06 6.77
C LEU A 49 13.72 -4.85 8.08
N GLU A 50 14.21 -6.08 8.08
CA GLU A 50 14.26 -6.91 9.29
C GLU A 50 15.17 -6.28 10.35
N HIS A 51 16.30 -5.71 9.94
CA HIS A 51 17.20 -5.01 10.84
C HIS A 51 16.53 -3.79 11.48
N VAL A 52 15.84 -2.98 10.67
CA VAL A 52 15.12 -1.79 11.17
C VAL A 52 14.00 -2.21 12.13
N ARG A 53 13.24 -3.25 11.77
CA ARG A 53 12.18 -3.79 12.62
C ARG A 53 12.74 -4.17 13.99
N ASP A 54 13.86 -4.90 14.00
CA ASP A 54 14.45 -5.41 15.24
C ASP A 54 15.04 -4.28 16.08
N GLU A 55 15.73 -3.32 15.44
CA GLU A 55 16.30 -2.17 16.13
C GLU A 55 15.21 -1.31 16.80
N LEU A 56 14.08 -1.14 16.13
CA LEU A 56 12.95 -0.37 16.65
C LEU A 56 11.99 -1.20 17.48
N GLN A 57 12.24 -2.51 17.61
CA GLN A 57 11.40 -3.44 18.36
C GLN A 57 9.93 -3.38 17.94
N LEU A 58 9.69 -3.38 16.62
CA LEU A 58 8.34 -3.31 16.08
C LEU A 58 7.70 -4.70 16.04
N LYS A 59 6.87 -4.99 17.01
CA LYS A 59 6.20 -6.30 17.14
C LYS A 59 5.07 -6.50 16.14
N ASN A 60 4.60 -5.43 15.53
CA ASN A 60 3.49 -5.44 14.57
C ASN A 60 3.95 -5.43 13.12
N VAL A 61 5.22 -5.72 12.86
CA VAL A 61 5.79 -5.74 11.52
C VAL A 61 6.30 -7.13 11.15
N GLU A 62 5.88 -7.62 10.00
CA GLU A 62 6.39 -8.84 9.38
C GLU A 62 7.04 -8.45 8.05
N VAL A 63 8.20 -9.02 7.75
CA VAL A 63 8.87 -8.81 6.46
C VAL A 63 8.72 -10.07 5.63
N VAL A 64 8.19 -9.93 4.42
CA VAL A 64 7.94 -11.04 3.50
C VAL A 64 8.78 -10.84 2.24
N GLN A 65 9.70 -11.78 1.98
CA GLN A 65 10.48 -11.75 0.75
C GLN A 65 9.68 -12.46 -0.35
N SER A 66 9.01 -11.67 -1.18
CA SER A 66 8.24 -12.17 -2.30
C SER A 66 7.88 -11.02 -3.24
N ARG A 67 7.59 -11.37 -4.50
CA ARG A 67 6.87 -10.47 -5.38
C ARG A 67 5.40 -10.51 -4.99
N ALA A 68 4.71 -9.39 -5.12
CA ALA A 68 3.30 -9.30 -4.74
C ALA A 68 2.44 -10.33 -5.48
N GLU A 69 2.67 -10.49 -6.79
CA GLU A 69 1.89 -11.41 -7.62
C GLU A 69 2.12 -12.88 -7.27
N ASN A 70 3.20 -13.21 -6.56
CA ASN A 70 3.54 -14.58 -6.17
C ASN A 70 3.19 -14.88 -4.71
N TYR A 71 2.85 -13.87 -3.94
CA TYR A 71 2.56 -14.07 -2.51
C TYR A 71 1.14 -14.57 -2.31
N ARG A 72 1.00 -15.63 -1.53
CA ARG A 72 -0.29 -16.27 -1.20
C ARG A 72 -0.43 -16.32 0.33
N PRO A 73 -0.80 -15.20 0.98
CA PRO A 73 -0.98 -15.20 2.43
C PRO A 73 -2.19 -16.05 2.84
N GLU A 74 -2.15 -16.61 4.03
CA GLU A 74 -3.29 -17.34 4.59
C GLU A 74 -4.48 -16.40 4.81
N VAL A 75 -4.20 -15.19 5.29
CA VAL A 75 -5.21 -14.15 5.48
C VAL A 75 -4.80 -12.94 4.66
N ARG A 76 -5.72 -12.49 3.79
CA ARG A 76 -5.49 -11.34 2.94
C ARG A 76 -5.60 -10.04 3.76
N PHE A 77 -5.35 -8.92 3.12
CA PHE A 77 -5.19 -7.64 3.80
C PHE A 77 -6.41 -6.75 3.63
N ASP A 78 -6.69 -5.98 4.68
CA ASP A 78 -7.76 -4.97 4.65
C ASP A 78 -7.35 -3.77 3.82
N THR A 79 -6.07 -3.40 3.87
CA THR A 79 -5.50 -2.32 3.08
C THR A 79 -4.15 -2.76 2.53
N VAL A 80 -3.95 -2.52 1.23
CA VAL A 80 -2.65 -2.69 0.58
C VAL A 80 -2.19 -1.33 0.09
N VAL A 81 -1.01 -0.92 0.50
CA VAL A 81 -0.40 0.35 0.09
C VAL A 81 0.76 0.06 -0.84
N ALA A 82 0.87 0.81 -1.92
CA ALA A 82 1.96 0.65 -2.86
C ALA A 82 2.29 1.96 -3.56
N ARG A 83 3.56 2.13 -3.93
CA ARG A 83 3.94 3.19 -4.85
C ARG A 83 3.58 2.77 -6.26
N ALA A 84 2.85 3.60 -6.94
CA ALA A 84 2.40 3.31 -8.30
C ALA A 84 3.31 4.04 -9.30
N VAL A 85 4.41 3.40 -9.67
CA VAL A 85 5.39 3.94 -10.62
C VAL A 85 4.90 3.77 -12.05
N GLY A 86 4.08 2.75 -12.27
CA GLY A 86 3.49 2.44 -13.56
C GLY A 86 1.98 2.61 -13.55
N PRO A 87 1.28 2.08 -14.57
CA PRO A 87 -0.17 2.18 -14.66
C PRO A 87 -0.88 1.48 -13.51
N LEU A 88 -2.03 2.02 -13.09
CA LEU A 88 -2.85 1.43 -12.04
C LEU A 88 -3.30 0.01 -12.38
N ALA A 89 -3.59 -0.25 -13.66
CA ALA A 89 -3.99 -1.59 -14.11
C ALA A 89 -2.91 -2.63 -13.81
N GLY A 90 -1.63 -2.28 -14.00
CA GLY A 90 -0.52 -3.17 -13.70
C GLY A 90 -0.37 -3.44 -12.22
N LEU A 91 -0.56 -2.41 -11.39
CA LEU A 91 -0.53 -2.56 -9.95
C LEU A 91 -1.65 -3.46 -9.45
N LEU A 92 -2.86 -3.28 -9.96
CA LEU A 92 -4.00 -4.13 -9.60
C LEU A 92 -3.79 -5.57 -10.01
N LYS A 93 -3.18 -5.80 -11.18
CA LYS A 93 -2.84 -7.15 -11.63
C LYS A 93 -1.83 -7.82 -10.69
N ALA A 94 -0.86 -7.06 -10.21
CA ALA A 94 0.19 -7.59 -9.33
C ALA A 94 -0.30 -7.78 -7.89
N ALA A 95 -1.06 -6.85 -7.35
CA ALA A 95 -1.36 -6.78 -5.92
C ALA A 95 -2.85 -6.89 -5.56
N GLY A 96 -3.75 -6.81 -6.52
CA GLY A 96 -5.18 -6.80 -6.24
C GLY A 96 -5.67 -8.03 -5.48
N ALA A 97 -5.11 -9.20 -5.76
CA ALA A 97 -5.50 -10.45 -5.10
C ALA A 97 -5.17 -10.45 -3.59
N LEU A 98 -4.29 -9.58 -3.13
CA LEU A 98 -3.93 -9.48 -1.72
C LEU A 98 -5.01 -8.77 -0.88
N VAL A 99 -5.93 -8.07 -1.53
CA VAL A 99 -6.95 -7.24 -0.86
C VAL A 99 -8.20 -8.08 -0.61
N VAL A 100 -8.70 -8.08 0.63
CA VAL A 100 -9.96 -8.76 0.97
C VAL A 100 -11.15 -8.07 0.29
N GLY A 101 -12.27 -8.77 0.19
CA GLY A 101 -13.53 -8.13 -0.21
C GLY A 101 -13.86 -6.99 0.75
N GLY A 102 -14.23 -5.83 0.21
CA GLY A 102 -14.46 -4.63 1.02
C GLY A 102 -13.20 -3.88 1.40
N GLY A 103 -12.02 -4.41 1.10
CA GLY A 103 -10.75 -3.76 1.39
C GLY A 103 -10.42 -2.66 0.38
N ARG A 104 -9.24 -2.07 0.55
CA ARG A 104 -8.77 -0.98 -0.31
C ARG A 104 -7.34 -1.21 -0.76
N LEU A 105 -7.05 -0.81 -2.00
CA LEU A 105 -5.70 -0.66 -2.47
C LEU A 105 -5.42 0.84 -2.58
N LEU A 106 -4.38 1.29 -1.91
CA LEU A 106 -3.98 2.70 -1.88
C LEU A 106 -2.72 2.86 -2.72
N ALA A 107 -2.86 3.48 -3.88
CA ALA A 107 -1.76 3.69 -4.81
C ALA A 107 -1.21 5.11 -4.65
N MET A 108 0.07 5.21 -4.25
CA MET A 108 0.73 6.50 -4.11
C MET A 108 1.27 6.95 -5.46
N LYS A 109 0.75 8.06 -5.95
CA LYS A 109 1.12 8.66 -7.23
C LYS A 109 1.70 10.06 -7.03
N GLY A 110 2.60 10.49 -7.92
CA GLY A 110 3.07 11.86 -7.93
C GLY A 110 2.03 12.78 -8.55
N ARG A 111 1.83 12.66 -9.85
CA ARG A 111 0.86 13.48 -10.59
C ARG A 111 -0.55 12.94 -10.43
N TYR A 112 -1.53 13.84 -10.55
CA TYR A 112 -2.92 13.43 -10.65
C TYR A 112 -3.08 12.48 -11.85
N PRO A 113 -3.61 11.27 -11.65
CA PRO A 113 -3.63 10.23 -12.68
C PRO A 113 -4.81 10.39 -13.65
N GLN A 114 -4.91 11.55 -14.29
CA GLN A 114 -6.06 11.93 -15.10
C GLN A 114 -6.39 10.92 -16.21
N ASP A 115 -5.36 10.47 -16.92
CA ASP A 115 -5.55 9.52 -18.01
C ASP A 115 -5.90 8.12 -17.51
N GLU A 116 -5.43 7.76 -16.33
CA GLU A 116 -5.68 6.43 -15.76
C GLU A 116 -7.06 6.31 -15.15
N LEU A 117 -7.67 7.43 -14.72
CA LEU A 117 -9.00 7.41 -14.11
C LEU A 117 -10.08 7.00 -15.11
N ALA A 118 -9.84 7.22 -16.40
CA ALA A 118 -10.75 6.81 -17.46
C ALA A 118 -10.46 5.41 -17.99
N ALA A 119 -9.36 4.79 -17.54
CA ALA A 119 -8.98 3.46 -18.00
C ALA A 119 -9.86 2.37 -17.40
N ARG A 120 -10.01 1.29 -18.15
CA ARG A 120 -10.74 0.12 -17.66
C ARG A 120 -9.85 -0.66 -16.67
N LEU A 121 -10.33 -0.87 -15.46
CA LEU A 121 -9.58 -1.49 -14.37
C LEU A 121 -10.03 -2.92 -14.02
N ASN A 122 -10.75 -3.59 -14.90
CA ASN A 122 -11.09 -5.02 -14.81
C ASN A 122 -11.58 -5.46 -13.42
N GLY A 123 -12.74 -4.95 -13.03
CA GLY A 123 -13.37 -5.33 -11.76
C GLY A 123 -13.03 -4.40 -10.60
N TRP A 124 -12.23 -3.38 -10.85
CA TRP A 124 -11.87 -2.36 -9.85
C TRP A 124 -12.38 -0.99 -10.28
N LYS A 125 -12.55 -0.12 -9.29
CA LYS A 125 -12.93 1.27 -9.53
C LYS A 125 -12.14 2.19 -8.61
N VAL A 126 -12.05 3.46 -9.01
CA VAL A 126 -11.47 4.50 -8.18
C VAL A 126 -12.54 4.98 -7.21
N ALA A 127 -12.35 4.73 -5.92
CA ALA A 127 -13.26 5.19 -4.89
C ALA A 127 -13.03 6.66 -4.56
N ALA A 128 -11.77 7.10 -4.58
CA ALA A 128 -11.40 8.48 -4.29
C ALA A 128 -9.98 8.76 -4.75
N VAL A 129 -9.66 10.03 -4.97
CA VAL A 129 -8.30 10.50 -5.18
C VAL A 129 -8.04 11.59 -4.15
N HIS A 130 -7.06 11.35 -3.30
CA HIS A 130 -6.71 12.28 -2.23
C HIS A 130 -5.43 13.01 -2.59
N ARG A 131 -5.45 14.34 -2.53
CA ARG A 131 -4.23 15.11 -2.67
C ARG A 131 -3.52 15.14 -1.31
N LEU A 132 -2.26 14.72 -1.31
CA LEU A 132 -1.47 14.69 -0.08
C LEU A 132 -0.63 15.96 0.00
N SER A 133 -0.71 16.64 1.14
CA SER A 133 0.13 17.81 1.41
C SER A 133 1.24 17.41 2.37
N VAL A 134 2.49 17.59 1.92
CA VAL A 134 3.66 17.36 2.76
C VAL A 134 4.28 18.71 3.04
N PRO A 135 4.37 19.14 4.31
CA PRO A 135 4.97 20.43 4.64
C PRO A 135 6.39 20.56 4.06
N GLY A 136 6.65 21.66 3.38
CA GLY A 136 7.96 21.93 2.79
C GLY A 136 8.21 21.32 1.42
N LEU A 137 7.26 20.58 0.87
CA LEU A 137 7.36 20.01 -0.48
C LEU A 137 6.33 20.66 -1.40
N ASP A 138 6.81 21.19 -2.53
CA ASP A 138 5.94 21.76 -3.56
C ASP A 138 5.50 20.69 -4.60
N GLU A 139 6.04 19.49 -4.51
CA GLU A 139 5.74 18.43 -5.45
C GLU A 139 4.35 17.86 -5.24
N GLU A 140 3.65 17.56 -6.35
CA GLU A 140 2.37 16.91 -6.28
C GLU A 140 2.49 15.49 -5.74
N ARG A 141 1.59 15.16 -4.82
CA ARG A 141 1.44 13.81 -4.30
C ARG A 141 -0.03 13.48 -4.23
N HIS A 142 -0.39 12.32 -4.74
CA HIS A 142 -1.78 11.85 -4.75
C HIS A 142 -1.85 10.42 -4.22
N LEU A 143 -2.93 10.14 -3.53
CA LEU A 143 -3.26 8.79 -3.09
C LEU A 143 -4.53 8.36 -3.80
N VAL A 144 -4.43 7.37 -4.66
CA VAL A 144 -5.59 6.82 -5.37
C VAL A 144 -6.14 5.67 -4.57
N GLU A 145 -7.37 5.81 -4.11
CA GLU A 145 -8.07 4.79 -3.35
C GLU A 145 -8.88 3.93 -4.31
N LEU A 146 -8.54 2.65 -4.37
CA LEU A 146 -9.16 1.69 -5.29
C LEU A 146 -9.92 0.63 -4.50
N CYS A 147 -11.09 0.27 -4.99
CA CYS A 147 -11.87 -0.84 -4.43
C CYS A 147 -12.48 -1.65 -5.57
N ARG A 148 -13.02 -2.82 -5.25
CA ARG A 148 -13.68 -3.64 -6.27
C ARG A 148 -14.95 -2.95 -6.76
N SER A 149 -15.28 -3.17 -8.03
CA SER A 149 -16.39 -2.45 -8.69
C SER A 149 -17.73 -2.63 -7.99
N HIS A 150 -17.94 -3.76 -7.32
CA HIS A 150 -19.19 -4.05 -6.60
C HIS A 150 -19.17 -3.60 -5.14
N ASP A 151 -18.02 -3.13 -4.63
CA ASP A 151 -17.92 -2.66 -3.25
C ASP A 151 -18.52 -1.26 -3.10
N ARG A 152 -19.00 -0.95 -1.90
CA ARG A 152 -19.48 0.39 -1.57
C ARG A 152 -18.31 1.32 -1.30
N VAL A 153 -18.42 2.55 -1.78
CA VAL A 153 -17.37 3.56 -1.64
C VAL A 153 -17.35 4.17 -0.22
N GLY A 154 -18.48 4.20 0.44
CA GLY A 154 -18.63 4.85 1.74
C GLY A 154 -17.93 4.21 2.92
#